data_099106ee9d94a690bdeb582b3e93ba35
#
_entry.id   099106ee9d94a690bdeb582b3e93ba35
#
_cell.length_a   1.000
_cell.length_b   1.000
_cell.length_c   1.000
_cell.angle_alpha   90.00
_cell.angle_beta   90.00
_cell.angle_gamma   90.00
#
_symmetry.space_group_name_H-M   'P 1'
#
loop_
_entity.id
_entity.type
_entity.pdbx_description
1 polymer ?
#
loop_
_entity_poly.entity_id
_entity_poly.type
_entity_poly.pdbx_seq_one_letter_code
_entity_poly.pdbx_strand_id
1 'polypeptide(L)'
;SAQAAVVAADARVRDDDHIMITLPDPGVPRGKLLAEFRDQDRLIVIQGPERVALVGANGTGKTTLIEQLVSGAAPAPGRPHGRLLTARVGYLPQRIDVLDDDVSAVANVQSVAPETPAGTIRNQLARLLLRGDSVDRPVSSLSGGERFSVALARLLLAEPPAQLLMLDEPTNNLDISRVEQLAEALDAYRGALLVVSHDFAFLERIGVGTVIEIGRDGRMAQRHDLAT
;
A
#
# COMPACT_ATOMS: atom_id res chain seq x y z
N SER A 1 -0.02 46.29 1.67
CA SER A 1 1.41 46.34 1.78
C SER A 1 1.96 44.95 1.46
N ALA A 2 3.16 44.88 0.87
CA ALA A 2 3.81 43.63 0.42
C ALA A 2 3.93 42.57 1.55
N GLN A 3 4.11 43.00 2.79
CA GLN A 3 4.16 42.13 3.97
C GLN A 3 2.85 41.39 4.27
N ALA A 4 1.68 42.04 4.04
CA ALA A 4 0.38 41.38 4.22
C ALA A 4 0.12 40.34 3.13
N ALA A 5 0.64 40.52 1.94
CA ALA A 5 0.55 39.55 0.84
C ALA A 5 1.44 38.30 1.08
N VAL A 6 2.63 38.50 1.66
CA VAL A 6 3.54 37.39 2.03
C VAL A 6 2.96 36.57 3.18
N VAL A 7 2.40 37.21 4.21
CA VAL A 7 1.73 36.50 5.33
C VAL A 7 0.49 35.74 4.86
N ALA A 8 -0.28 36.31 3.91
CA ALA A 8 -1.43 35.63 3.32
C ALA A 8 -1.04 34.47 2.38
N ALA A 9 0.11 34.58 1.70
CA ALA A 9 0.66 33.49 0.90
C ALA A 9 1.20 32.37 1.79
N ASP A 10 1.92 32.67 2.86
CA ASP A 10 2.40 31.69 3.85
C ASP A 10 1.25 31.02 4.61
N ALA A 11 0.15 31.72 4.91
CA ALA A 11 -1.05 31.13 5.51
C ALA A 11 -1.74 30.17 4.54
N ARG A 12 -1.82 30.51 3.24
CA ARG A 12 -2.39 29.61 2.22
C ARG A 12 -1.53 28.38 1.97
N VAL A 13 -0.20 28.49 2.04
CA VAL A 13 0.72 27.35 1.94
C VAL A 13 0.59 26.44 3.16
N ARG A 14 0.29 26.96 4.35
CA ARG A 14 0.08 26.15 5.56
C ARG A 14 -1.31 25.52 5.64
N ASP A 15 -2.34 26.12 5.05
CA ASP A 15 -3.69 25.53 4.96
C ASP A 15 -3.78 24.40 3.90
N ASP A 16 -2.88 24.38 2.90
CA ASP A 16 -2.78 23.30 1.92
C ASP A 16 -2.10 22.03 2.48
N ASP A 17 -1.41 22.10 3.63
CA ASP A 17 -0.64 20.99 4.19
C ASP A 17 -1.46 19.96 4.99
N HIS A 18 -2.79 20.15 5.14
CA HIS A 18 -3.65 19.23 5.89
C HIS A 18 -4.90 18.75 5.12
N ILE A 19 -4.83 18.66 3.81
CA ILE A 19 -5.93 18.06 3.06
C ILE A 19 -5.85 16.54 3.21
N MET A 20 -6.56 15.99 4.20
CA MET A 20 -6.66 14.55 4.48
C MET A 20 -7.03 13.77 3.23
N ILE A 21 -6.29 12.70 2.93
CA ILE A 21 -6.65 11.74 1.90
C ILE A 21 -7.95 11.06 2.35
N THR A 22 -9.02 11.23 1.58
CA THR A 22 -10.29 10.53 1.84
C THR A 22 -10.33 9.30 0.96
N LEU A 23 -10.31 8.12 1.59
CA LEU A 23 -10.37 6.84 0.90
C LEU A 23 -11.74 6.18 1.12
N PRO A 24 -12.22 5.40 0.15
CA PRO A 24 -13.44 4.62 0.33
C PRO A 24 -13.25 3.58 1.44
N ASP A 25 -14.27 3.42 2.30
CA ASP A 25 -14.24 2.43 3.38
C ASP A 25 -14.44 1.02 2.81
N PRO A 26 -13.49 0.09 3.00
CA PRO A 26 -13.63 -1.28 2.54
C PRO A 26 -14.63 -2.11 3.34
N GLY A 27 -15.13 -1.61 4.46
CA GLY A 27 -16.12 -2.31 5.29
C GLY A 27 -15.60 -3.62 5.85
N VAL A 28 -14.52 -3.59 6.65
CA VAL A 28 -13.92 -4.79 7.24
C VAL A 28 -14.35 -4.95 8.70
N PRO A 29 -15.25 -5.90 9.03
CA PRO A 29 -15.58 -6.21 10.41
C PRO A 29 -14.39 -6.79 11.18
N ARG A 30 -14.28 -6.50 12.48
CA ARG A 30 -13.16 -6.94 13.33
C ARG A 30 -12.89 -8.44 13.32
N GLY A 31 -13.92 -9.28 13.20
CA GLY A 31 -13.80 -10.74 13.21
C GLY A 31 -13.66 -11.37 11.81
N LYS A 32 -13.64 -10.59 10.74
CA LYS A 32 -13.54 -11.13 9.38
C LYS A 32 -12.15 -11.67 9.12
N LEU A 33 -12.04 -12.96 8.78
CA LEU A 33 -10.79 -13.56 8.33
C LEU A 33 -10.50 -13.12 6.89
N LEU A 34 -9.29 -12.66 6.62
CA LEU A 34 -8.86 -12.10 5.33
C LEU A 34 -7.78 -12.94 4.65
N ALA A 35 -6.86 -13.48 5.44
CA ALA A 35 -5.81 -14.37 4.96
C ALA A 35 -5.39 -15.35 6.07
N GLU A 36 -4.87 -16.49 5.67
CA GLU A 36 -4.21 -17.42 6.57
C GLU A 36 -2.83 -17.80 6.03
N PHE A 37 -1.90 -18.03 6.93
CA PHE A 37 -0.56 -18.51 6.66
C PHE A 37 -0.30 -19.79 7.44
N ARG A 38 0.37 -20.73 6.81
CA ARG A 38 0.75 -22.01 7.40
C ARG A 38 2.21 -22.29 7.19
N ASP A 39 2.85 -22.76 8.24
CA ASP A 39 4.09 -23.51 8.16
C ASP A 39 3.85 -24.95 8.64
N GLN A 40 4.90 -25.67 9.00
CA GLN A 40 4.78 -27.08 9.41
C GLN A 40 3.98 -27.23 10.73
N ASP A 41 4.06 -26.24 11.63
CA ASP A 41 3.58 -26.36 13.00
C ASP A 41 2.48 -25.34 13.35
N ARG A 42 2.32 -24.28 12.55
CA ARG A 42 1.52 -23.11 12.93
C ARG A 42 0.53 -22.70 11.85
N LEU A 43 -0.58 -22.15 12.33
CA LEU A 43 -1.54 -21.38 11.55
C LEU A 43 -1.57 -19.96 12.10
N ILE A 44 -1.29 -18.98 11.25
CA ILE A 44 -1.40 -17.55 11.55
C ILE A 44 -2.49 -16.99 10.66
N VAL A 45 -3.36 -16.16 11.21
CA VAL A 45 -4.46 -15.53 10.47
C VAL A 45 -4.37 -14.01 10.53
N ILE A 46 -4.77 -13.36 9.45
CA ILE A 46 -5.04 -11.91 9.42
C ILE A 46 -6.55 -11.74 9.47
N GLN A 47 -7.03 -10.98 10.46
CA GLN A 47 -8.45 -10.74 10.65
C GLN A 47 -8.75 -9.27 10.92
N GLY A 48 -9.93 -8.83 10.52
CA GLY A 48 -10.36 -7.45 10.72
C GLY A 48 -9.38 -6.45 10.08
N PRO A 49 -9.37 -5.19 10.52
CA PRO A 49 -8.48 -4.16 9.99
C PRO A 49 -7.09 -4.21 10.64
N GLU A 50 -6.51 -5.41 10.79
CA GLU A 50 -5.16 -5.55 11.34
C GLU A 50 -4.09 -4.97 10.42
N ARG A 51 -3.01 -4.46 11.03
CA ARG A 51 -1.82 -3.98 10.33
C ARG A 51 -0.64 -4.89 10.68
N VAL A 52 -0.22 -5.66 9.69
CA VAL A 52 0.74 -6.76 9.86
C VAL A 52 2.00 -6.47 9.06
N ALA A 53 3.16 -6.60 9.69
CA ALA A 53 4.45 -6.64 9.00
C ALA A 53 4.89 -8.09 8.77
N LEU A 54 5.38 -8.38 7.58
CA LEU A 54 6.08 -9.62 7.25
C LEU A 54 7.57 -9.34 7.18
N VAL A 55 8.33 -9.85 8.13
CA VAL A 55 9.76 -9.60 8.28
C VAL A 55 10.57 -10.89 8.18
N GLY A 56 11.88 -10.77 8.07
CA GLY A 56 12.82 -11.89 7.99
C GLY A 56 14.03 -11.51 7.14
N ALA A 57 15.10 -12.27 7.25
CA ALA A 57 16.32 -12.04 6.49
C ALA A 57 16.06 -12.07 4.97
N ASN A 58 16.97 -11.48 4.19
CA ASN A 58 16.88 -11.57 2.73
C ASN A 58 16.96 -13.04 2.28
N GLY A 59 16.12 -13.41 1.31
CA GLY A 59 16.07 -14.76 0.78
C GLY A 59 15.24 -15.76 1.61
N THR A 60 14.57 -15.36 2.69
CA THR A 60 13.68 -16.26 3.45
C THR A 60 12.37 -16.57 2.74
N GLY A 61 12.06 -15.88 1.64
CA GLY A 61 10.88 -16.17 0.82
C GLY A 61 9.67 -15.27 1.09
N LYS A 62 9.87 -14.07 1.68
CA LYS A 62 8.77 -13.11 1.94
C LYS A 62 8.00 -12.74 0.68
N THR A 63 8.69 -12.25 -0.35
CA THR A 63 8.11 -11.92 -1.66
C THR A 63 7.43 -13.13 -2.29
N THR A 64 8.11 -14.29 -2.29
CA THR A 64 7.56 -15.54 -2.83
C THR A 64 6.26 -15.96 -2.12
N LEU A 65 6.18 -15.76 -0.80
CA LEU A 65 4.96 -16.05 -0.03
C LEU A 65 3.81 -15.12 -0.46
N ILE A 66 4.08 -13.81 -0.62
CA ILE A 66 3.06 -12.86 -1.08
C ILE A 66 2.65 -13.16 -2.53
N GLU A 67 3.58 -13.43 -3.42
CA GLU A 67 3.29 -13.77 -4.82
C GLU A 67 2.46 -15.07 -4.92
N GLN A 68 2.80 -16.09 -4.11
CA GLN A 68 2.03 -17.32 -4.01
C GLN A 68 0.59 -17.03 -3.51
N LEU A 69 0.46 -16.15 -2.51
CA LEU A 69 -0.82 -15.75 -1.96
C LEU A 69 -1.69 -15.06 -3.03
N VAL A 70 -1.11 -14.13 -3.78
CA VAL A 70 -1.82 -13.36 -4.84
C VAL A 70 -2.17 -14.23 -6.03
N SER A 71 -1.26 -15.09 -6.47
CA SER A 71 -1.46 -15.96 -7.64
C SER A 71 -2.35 -17.18 -7.36
N GLY A 72 -2.51 -17.55 -6.08
CA GLY A 72 -3.17 -18.80 -5.70
C GLY A 72 -2.40 -20.04 -6.14
N ALA A 73 -1.11 -19.91 -6.46
CA ALA A 73 -0.27 -21.04 -6.91
C ALA A 73 -0.12 -22.08 -5.80
N ALA A 74 0.07 -23.33 -6.22
CA ALA A 74 0.33 -24.42 -5.28
C ALA A 74 1.62 -24.13 -4.48
N PRO A 75 1.61 -24.35 -3.15
CA PRO A 75 2.78 -24.10 -2.32
C PRO A 75 3.90 -25.07 -2.62
N ALA A 76 5.14 -24.60 -2.55
CA ALA A 76 6.31 -25.46 -2.61
C ALA A 76 6.39 -26.36 -1.35
N PRO A 77 6.72 -27.64 -1.47
CA PRO A 77 6.83 -28.54 -0.32
C PRO A 77 7.79 -28.01 0.76
N GLY A 78 7.36 -28.05 2.03
CA GLY A 78 8.17 -27.64 3.17
C GLY A 78 8.39 -26.14 3.32
N ARG A 79 7.72 -25.33 2.50
CA ARG A 79 7.77 -23.85 2.60
C ARG A 79 6.51 -23.31 3.23
N PRO A 80 6.61 -22.14 3.95
CA PRO A 80 5.43 -21.42 4.37
C PRO A 80 4.56 -21.09 3.16
N HIS A 81 3.28 -21.16 3.35
CA HIS A 81 2.30 -20.82 2.31
C HIS A 81 1.11 -20.09 2.90
N GLY A 82 0.36 -19.42 2.06
CA GLY A 82 -0.82 -18.70 2.47
C GLY A 82 -2.01 -18.95 1.58
N ARG A 83 -3.19 -18.56 2.08
CA ARG A 83 -4.43 -18.55 1.35
C ARG A 83 -5.21 -17.28 1.65
N LEU A 84 -5.72 -16.62 0.61
CA LEU A 84 -6.65 -15.50 0.73
C LEU A 84 -8.04 -16.01 1.08
N LEU A 85 -8.70 -15.35 2.01
CA LEU A 85 -10.06 -15.63 2.46
C LEU A 85 -11.03 -14.52 2.04
N THR A 86 -10.55 -13.55 1.26
CA THR A 86 -11.33 -12.52 0.60
C THR A 86 -10.87 -12.37 -0.85
N ALA A 87 -11.81 -12.05 -1.75
CA ALA A 87 -11.50 -11.70 -3.14
C ALA A 87 -11.14 -10.21 -3.31
N ARG A 88 -11.38 -9.38 -2.28
CA ARG A 88 -11.15 -7.94 -2.31
C ARG A 88 -9.76 -7.63 -1.78
N VAL A 89 -8.76 -7.87 -2.63
CA VAL A 89 -7.34 -7.72 -2.31
C VAL A 89 -6.69 -6.75 -3.27
N GLY A 90 -5.83 -5.90 -2.76
CA GLY A 90 -4.93 -5.06 -3.54
C GLY A 90 -3.48 -5.46 -3.30
N TYR A 91 -2.67 -5.49 -4.35
CA TYR A 91 -1.26 -5.82 -4.25
C TYR A 91 -0.39 -4.77 -4.94
N LEU A 92 0.58 -4.25 -4.22
CA LEU A 92 1.64 -3.38 -4.73
C LEU A 92 2.96 -4.16 -4.71
N PRO A 93 3.42 -4.67 -5.84
CA PRO A 93 4.68 -5.39 -5.94
C PRO A 93 5.86 -4.42 -5.83
N GLN A 94 7.04 -4.96 -5.49
CA GLN A 94 8.28 -4.19 -5.46
C GLN A 94 8.62 -3.55 -6.82
N ARG A 95 8.29 -4.23 -7.94
CA ARG A 95 8.39 -3.68 -9.29
C ARG A 95 7.01 -3.34 -9.81
N ILE A 96 6.82 -2.08 -10.19
CA ILE A 96 5.54 -1.59 -10.67
C ILE A 96 5.41 -1.88 -12.17
N ASP A 97 4.76 -2.97 -12.50
CA ASP A 97 4.46 -3.42 -13.86
C ASP A 97 2.94 -3.50 -14.16
N VAL A 98 2.13 -3.04 -13.20
CA VAL A 98 0.66 -3.08 -13.29
C VAL A 98 0.05 -1.89 -14.06
N LEU A 99 0.87 -0.96 -14.53
CA LEU A 99 0.43 0.25 -15.21
C LEU A 99 0.45 0.04 -16.73
N ASP A 100 -0.57 0.59 -17.39
CA ASP A 100 -0.57 0.74 -18.85
C ASP A 100 0.24 1.99 -19.21
N ASP A 101 1.37 1.76 -19.86
CA ASP A 101 2.35 2.80 -20.20
C ASP A 101 1.86 3.77 -21.28
N ASP A 102 0.89 3.36 -22.10
CA ASP A 102 0.39 4.12 -23.26
C ASP A 102 -0.73 5.10 -22.91
N VAL A 103 -1.35 4.94 -21.73
CA VAL A 103 -2.44 5.80 -21.28
C VAL A 103 -2.01 6.72 -20.13
N SER A 104 -2.83 7.75 -19.85
CA SER A 104 -2.53 8.72 -18.80
C SER A 104 -2.66 8.14 -17.39
N ALA A 105 -2.09 8.84 -16.40
CA ALA A 105 -2.25 8.48 -14.99
C ALA A 105 -3.73 8.45 -14.58
N VAL A 106 -4.54 9.42 -15.04
CA VAL A 106 -5.99 9.45 -14.77
C VAL A 106 -6.67 8.22 -15.38
N ALA A 107 -6.36 7.87 -16.63
CA ALA A 107 -6.96 6.71 -17.29
C ALA A 107 -6.56 5.38 -16.62
N ASN A 108 -5.31 5.28 -16.17
CA ASN A 108 -4.86 4.15 -15.38
C ASN A 108 -5.68 3.95 -14.09
N VAL A 109 -5.95 5.01 -13.35
CA VAL A 109 -6.77 4.94 -12.14
C VAL A 109 -8.24 4.68 -12.49
N GLN A 110 -8.77 5.35 -13.52
CA GLN A 110 -10.15 5.19 -13.97
C GLN A 110 -10.48 3.74 -14.36
N SER A 111 -9.49 2.99 -14.88
CA SER A 111 -9.69 1.58 -15.27
C SER A 111 -10.02 0.65 -14.10
N VAL A 112 -9.68 1.03 -12.86
CA VAL A 112 -9.99 0.28 -11.64
C VAL A 112 -11.00 0.98 -10.73
N ALA A 113 -11.34 2.23 -11.05
CA ALA A 113 -12.31 3.05 -10.33
C ALA A 113 -13.29 3.71 -11.32
N PRO A 114 -14.11 2.90 -12.04
CA PRO A 114 -14.94 3.40 -13.13
C PRO A 114 -16.03 4.37 -12.68
N GLU A 115 -16.51 4.26 -11.45
CA GLU A 115 -17.56 5.13 -10.91
C GLU A 115 -17.01 6.43 -10.30
N THR A 116 -15.70 6.48 -10.05
CA THR A 116 -15.06 7.68 -9.46
C THR A 116 -14.87 8.75 -10.53
N PRO A 117 -15.39 9.99 -10.34
CA PRO A 117 -15.23 11.08 -11.32
C PRO A 117 -13.75 11.43 -11.55
N ALA A 118 -13.39 11.71 -12.82
CA ALA A 118 -12.00 12.05 -13.19
C ALA A 118 -11.43 13.25 -12.38
N GLY A 119 -12.26 14.23 -12.01
CA GLY A 119 -11.86 15.34 -11.14
C GLY A 119 -11.44 14.88 -9.75
N THR A 120 -12.16 13.90 -9.18
CA THR A 120 -11.79 13.27 -7.89
C THR A 120 -10.47 12.52 -8.02
N ILE A 121 -10.27 11.76 -9.09
CA ILE A 121 -9.01 11.05 -9.38
C ILE A 121 -7.84 12.04 -9.46
N ARG A 122 -7.98 13.14 -10.20
CA ARG A 122 -6.95 14.19 -10.30
C ARG A 122 -6.60 14.77 -8.94
N ASN A 123 -7.60 15.04 -8.09
CA ASN A 123 -7.38 15.53 -6.74
C ASN A 123 -6.61 14.53 -5.86
N GLN A 124 -6.92 13.24 -5.96
CA GLN A 124 -6.20 12.20 -5.22
C GLN A 124 -4.77 12.02 -5.74
N LEU A 125 -4.56 12.04 -7.05
CA LEU A 125 -3.21 12.00 -7.64
C LEU A 125 -2.37 13.20 -7.21
N ALA A 126 -2.96 14.40 -7.14
CA ALA A 126 -2.27 15.59 -6.65
C ALA A 126 -1.82 15.46 -5.19
N ARG A 127 -2.64 14.83 -4.34
CA ARG A 127 -2.29 14.51 -2.95
C ARG A 127 -1.15 13.48 -2.83
N LEU A 128 -1.02 12.62 -3.83
CA LEU A 128 0.06 11.64 -3.95
C LEU A 128 1.26 12.19 -4.75
N LEU A 129 1.45 13.51 -4.74
CA LEU A 129 2.57 14.21 -5.39
C LEU A 129 2.61 14.08 -6.92
N LEU A 130 1.51 13.78 -7.58
CA LEU A 130 1.37 13.84 -9.02
C LEU A 130 0.48 15.04 -9.40
N ARG A 131 1.08 16.15 -9.82
CA ARG A 131 0.40 17.44 -10.01
C ARG A 131 0.54 17.96 -11.45
N GLY A 132 -0.34 18.92 -11.78
CA GLY A 132 -0.32 19.62 -13.07
C GLY A 132 -0.55 18.70 -14.25
N ASP A 133 0.13 18.97 -15.35
CA ASP A 133 -0.03 18.24 -16.62
C ASP A 133 0.44 16.78 -16.56
N SER A 134 1.20 16.39 -15.52
CA SER A 134 1.69 15.01 -15.35
C SER A 134 0.55 14.00 -15.26
N VAL A 135 -0.62 14.39 -14.75
CA VAL A 135 -1.78 13.48 -14.60
C VAL A 135 -2.40 13.07 -15.93
N ASP A 136 -2.24 13.90 -16.98
CA ASP A 136 -2.81 13.68 -18.31
C ASP A 136 -1.78 13.13 -19.32
N ARG A 137 -0.49 13.04 -18.94
CA ARG A 137 0.55 12.46 -19.78
C ARG A 137 0.55 10.93 -19.73
N PRO A 138 1.00 10.23 -20.80
CA PRO A 138 1.23 8.79 -20.78
C PRO A 138 2.17 8.39 -19.64
N VAL A 139 1.85 7.28 -18.97
CA VAL A 139 2.63 6.80 -17.83
C VAL A 139 4.07 6.47 -18.22
N SER A 140 4.33 6.09 -19.48
CA SER A 140 5.70 5.90 -20.01
C SER A 140 6.60 7.13 -19.88
N SER A 141 6.03 8.35 -19.83
CA SER A 141 6.77 9.60 -19.66
C SER A 141 7.03 10.01 -18.21
N LEU A 142 6.49 9.27 -17.25
CA LEU A 142 6.58 9.59 -15.84
C LEU A 142 7.88 9.04 -15.22
N SER A 143 8.39 9.76 -14.23
CA SER A 143 9.49 9.26 -13.38
C SER A 143 9.06 8.05 -12.55
N GLY A 144 10.01 7.28 -12.01
CA GLY A 144 9.72 6.13 -11.16
C GLY A 144 8.85 6.48 -9.95
N GLY A 145 9.11 7.63 -9.30
CA GLY A 145 8.30 8.09 -8.18
C GLY A 145 6.88 8.53 -8.59
N GLU A 146 6.72 9.14 -9.77
CA GLU A 146 5.38 9.47 -10.30
C GLU A 146 4.61 8.21 -10.67
N ARG A 147 5.26 7.21 -11.28
CA ARG A 147 4.67 5.89 -11.53
C ARG A 147 4.21 5.21 -10.24
N PHE A 148 5.01 5.31 -9.18
CA PHE A 148 4.62 4.83 -7.86
C PHE A 148 3.33 5.50 -7.37
N SER A 149 3.21 6.82 -7.50
CA SER A 149 1.99 7.55 -7.12
C SER A 149 0.75 7.07 -7.89
N VAL A 150 0.89 6.78 -9.19
CA VAL A 150 -0.22 6.23 -10.01
C VAL A 150 -0.59 4.82 -9.52
N ALA A 151 0.38 3.95 -9.28
CA ALA A 151 0.14 2.59 -8.78
C ALA A 151 -0.54 2.60 -7.42
N LEU A 152 -0.10 3.49 -6.52
CA LEU A 152 -0.71 3.67 -5.20
C LEU A 152 -2.16 4.19 -5.31
N ALA A 153 -2.42 5.17 -6.19
CA ALA A 153 -3.77 5.66 -6.43
C ALA A 153 -4.69 4.54 -6.97
N ARG A 154 -4.22 3.73 -7.92
CA ARG A 154 -4.96 2.54 -8.42
C ARG A 154 -5.31 1.59 -7.28
N LEU A 155 -4.35 1.34 -6.39
CA LEU A 155 -4.53 0.43 -5.27
C LEU A 155 -5.59 0.93 -4.27
N LEU A 156 -5.52 2.22 -3.92
CA LEU A 156 -6.33 2.83 -2.88
C LEU A 156 -7.74 3.22 -3.34
N LEU A 157 -7.92 3.50 -4.64
CA LEU A 157 -9.19 3.93 -5.21
C LEU A 157 -9.94 2.83 -5.96
N ALA A 158 -9.43 1.60 -5.99
CA ALA A 158 -10.06 0.49 -6.68
C ALA A 158 -11.51 0.26 -6.22
N GLU A 159 -12.39 -0.05 -7.16
CA GLU A 159 -13.81 -0.37 -6.94
C GLU A 159 -14.10 -1.83 -7.29
N PRO A 160 -14.61 -2.61 -6.33
CA PRO A 160 -14.86 -2.28 -4.92
C PRO A 160 -13.56 -2.11 -4.13
N PRO A 161 -13.57 -1.31 -3.03
CA PRO A 161 -12.37 -1.08 -2.22
C PRO A 161 -11.78 -2.38 -1.69
N ALA A 162 -10.47 -2.54 -1.75
CA ALA A 162 -9.77 -3.70 -1.21
C ALA A 162 -9.98 -3.81 0.30
N GLN A 163 -10.15 -5.01 0.82
CA GLN A 163 -10.25 -5.32 2.24
C GLN A 163 -8.89 -5.65 2.86
N LEU A 164 -7.99 -6.16 2.06
CA LEU A 164 -6.59 -6.42 2.41
C LEU A 164 -5.69 -5.78 1.36
N LEU A 165 -4.81 -4.90 1.77
CA LEU A 165 -3.72 -4.38 0.95
C LEU A 165 -2.42 -5.10 1.31
N MET A 166 -1.73 -5.57 0.29
CA MET A 166 -0.40 -6.18 0.41
C MET A 166 0.62 -5.30 -0.30
N LEU A 167 1.70 -4.94 0.40
CA LEU A 167 2.76 -4.10 -0.14
C LEU A 167 4.11 -4.79 0.08
N ASP A 168 4.88 -4.92 -0.99
CA ASP A 168 6.19 -5.56 -0.96
C ASP A 168 7.30 -4.51 -1.10
N GLU A 169 8.01 -4.24 0.01
CA GLU A 169 9.09 -3.25 0.14
C GLU A 169 8.73 -1.87 -0.45
N PRO A 170 7.58 -1.29 -0.04
CA PRO A 170 6.99 -0.12 -0.70
C PRO A 170 7.83 1.17 -0.54
N THR A 171 8.74 1.22 0.42
CA THR A 171 9.62 2.38 0.65
C THR A 171 10.90 2.36 -0.18
N ASN A 172 11.23 1.23 -0.81
CA ASN A 172 12.43 1.11 -1.60
C ASN A 172 12.40 2.07 -2.80
N ASN A 173 13.51 2.79 -2.99
CA ASN A 173 13.71 3.77 -4.06
C ASN A 173 12.75 4.98 -4.03
N LEU A 174 12.09 5.23 -2.90
CA LEU A 174 11.32 6.46 -2.69
C LEU A 174 12.15 7.51 -1.95
N ASP A 175 11.95 8.77 -2.32
CA ASP A 175 12.42 9.90 -1.53
C ASP A 175 11.59 10.06 -0.24
N ILE A 176 12.11 10.86 0.69
CA ILE A 176 11.49 11.08 2.01
C ILE A 176 10.05 11.57 1.88
N SER A 177 9.80 12.54 0.97
CA SER A 177 8.46 13.11 0.77
C SER A 177 7.45 12.06 0.31
N ARG A 178 7.87 11.12 -0.55
CA ARG A 178 7.00 10.03 -1.02
C ARG A 178 6.76 8.97 0.05
N VAL A 179 7.76 8.69 0.88
CA VAL A 179 7.57 7.80 2.05
C VAL A 179 6.55 8.41 3.03
N GLU A 180 6.62 9.72 3.27
CA GLU A 180 5.64 10.44 4.11
C GLU A 180 4.23 10.37 3.52
N GLN A 181 4.08 10.63 2.22
CA GLN A 181 2.79 10.53 1.51
C GLN A 181 2.21 9.13 1.54
N LEU A 182 3.05 8.10 1.34
CA LEU A 182 2.65 6.71 1.47
C LEU A 182 2.13 6.41 2.88
N ALA A 183 2.88 6.83 3.91
CA ALA A 183 2.48 6.62 5.30
C ALA A 183 1.14 7.30 5.63
N GLU A 184 0.93 8.54 5.19
CA GLU A 184 -0.35 9.27 5.35
C GLU A 184 -1.51 8.57 4.64
N ALA A 185 -1.29 8.11 3.40
CA ALA A 185 -2.29 7.38 2.64
C ALA A 185 -2.68 6.07 3.32
N LEU A 186 -1.71 5.31 3.83
CA LEU A 186 -1.95 4.06 4.55
C LEU A 186 -2.57 4.29 5.93
N ASP A 187 -2.26 5.42 6.59
CA ASP A 187 -2.92 5.77 7.85
C ASP A 187 -4.41 6.07 7.65
N ALA A 188 -4.78 6.71 6.55
CA ALA A 188 -6.17 6.96 6.18
C ALA A 188 -6.94 5.69 5.76
N TYR A 189 -6.25 4.63 5.37
CA TYR A 189 -6.88 3.38 4.92
C TYR A 189 -7.47 2.58 6.10
N ARG A 190 -8.71 2.10 5.96
CA ARG A 190 -9.50 1.45 7.02
C ARG A 190 -9.56 -0.09 6.93
N GLY A 191 -8.93 -0.68 5.93
CA GLY A 191 -8.82 -2.14 5.79
C GLY A 191 -7.57 -2.71 6.47
N ALA A 192 -7.33 -3.98 6.23
CA ALA A 192 -6.13 -4.67 6.70
C ALA A 192 -4.91 -4.38 5.81
N LEU A 193 -3.74 -4.33 6.42
CA LEU A 193 -2.46 -4.19 5.74
C LEU A 193 -1.57 -5.41 6.01
N LEU A 194 -0.91 -5.90 4.97
CA LEU A 194 0.22 -6.81 5.07
C LEU A 194 1.41 -6.17 4.35
N VAL A 195 2.44 -5.81 5.07
CA VAL A 195 3.57 -5.05 4.52
C VAL A 195 4.87 -5.80 4.74
N VAL A 196 5.57 -6.11 3.66
CA VAL A 196 6.98 -6.52 3.72
C VAL A 196 7.82 -5.26 3.75
N SER A 197 8.57 -5.05 4.81
CA SER A 197 9.52 -3.94 4.90
C SER A 197 10.61 -4.22 5.93
N HIS A 198 11.77 -3.61 5.72
CA HIS A 198 12.86 -3.53 6.68
C HIS A 198 12.96 -2.16 7.36
N ASP A 199 12.08 -1.24 6.99
CA ASP A 199 12.00 0.11 7.56
C ASP A 199 11.08 0.12 8.78
N PHE A 200 11.65 -0.08 9.97
CA PHE A 200 10.89 -0.12 11.22
C PHE A 200 10.22 1.22 11.55
N ALA A 201 10.83 2.34 11.20
CA ALA A 201 10.23 3.65 11.43
C ALA A 201 8.97 3.85 10.58
N PHE A 202 9.00 3.38 9.34
CA PHE A 202 7.83 3.36 8.47
C PHE A 202 6.73 2.43 9.01
N LEU A 203 7.08 1.21 9.44
CA LEU A 203 6.14 0.25 10.00
C LEU A 203 5.45 0.79 11.27
N GLU A 204 6.21 1.44 12.15
CA GLU A 204 5.67 2.10 13.34
C GLU A 204 4.71 3.23 12.96
N ARG A 205 5.10 4.08 12.02
CA ARG A 205 4.29 5.21 11.54
C ARG A 205 2.96 4.78 10.96
N ILE A 206 2.91 3.67 10.22
CA ILE A 206 1.64 3.14 9.67
C ILE A 206 0.86 2.30 10.68
N GLY A 207 1.28 2.22 11.93
CA GLY A 207 0.56 1.59 13.03
C GLY A 207 0.55 0.06 12.97
N VAL A 208 1.63 -0.57 12.52
CA VAL A 208 1.77 -2.03 12.56
C VAL A 208 1.72 -2.50 14.02
N GLY A 209 0.77 -3.40 14.30
CA GLY A 209 0.57 -3.99 15.63
C GLY A 209 0.90 -5.48 15.71
N THR A 210 1.10 -6.13 14.57
CA THR A 210 1.43 -7.56 14.48
C THR A 210 2.61 -7.76 13.54
N VAL A 211 3.57 -8.57 13.95
CA VAL A 211 4.73 -8.94 13.14
C VAL A 211 4.73 -10.45 12.91
N ILE A 212 4.83 -10.86 11.66
CA ILE A 212 5.08 -12.24 11.26
C ILE A 212 6.53 -12.30 10.78
N GLU A 213 7.34 -13.10 11.45
CA GLU A 213 8.74 -13.32 11.08
C GLU A 213 8.90 -14.67 10.40
N ILE A 214 9.55 -14.69 9.22
CA ILE A 214 9.94 -15.92 8.53
C ILE A 214 11.42 -16.21 8.78
N GLY A 215 11.68 -17.33 9.44
CA GLY A 215 13.03 -17.86 9.64
C GLY A 215 13.64 -18.46 8.37
N ARG A 216 14.95 -18.65 8.37
CA ARG A 216 15.67 -19.33 7.27
C ARG A 216 15.27 -20.80 7.11
N ASP A 217 14.77 -21.41 8.18
CA ASP A 217 14.24 -22.76 8.23
C ASP A 217 12.80 -22.88 7.70
N GLY A 218 12.19 -21.75 7.29
CA GLY A 218 10.82 -21.67 6.81
C GLY A 218 9.77 -21.69 7.91
N ARG A 219 10.17 -21.60 9.18
CA ARG A 219 9.22 -21.47 10.28
C ARG A 219 8.76 -20.02 10.43
N MET A 220 7.51 -19.84 10.84
CA MET A 220 6.93 -18.54 11.11
C MET A 220 6.77 -18.32 12.62
N ALA A 221 7.05 -17.09 13.06
CA ALA A 221 6.75 -16.63 14.41
C ALA A 221 5.88 -15.39 14.35
N GLN A 222 4.90 -15.29 15.24
CA GLN A 222 4.04 -14.11 15.36
C GLN A 222 4.37 -13.38 16.66
N ARG A 223 4.48 -12.06 16.57
CA ARG A 223 4.67 -11.16 17.70
C ARG A 223 3.67 -10.01 17.60
N HIS A 224 3.26 -9.44 18.74
CA HIS A 224 2.33 -8.30 18.81
C HIS A 224 3.04 -6.99 19.16
N ASP A 225 4.33 -6.91 18.87
CA ASP A 225 5.16 -5.73 19.10
C ASP A 225 6.24 -5.64 18.01
N LEU A 226 6.54 -4.41 17.57
CA LEU A 226 7.68 -4.10 16.70
C LEU A 226 9.01 -4.06 17.47
N ALA A 227 8.98 -3.92 18.80
CA ALA A 227 10.18 -3.94 19.63
C ALA A 227 10.78 -5.35 19.67
N THR A 228 12.06 -5.43 19.40
CA THR A 228 12.90 -6.65 19.49
C THR A 228 13.16 -7.04 20.93
#